data_364ac31628b0fef9b4e9efdc1209316a
#
_entry.id   364ac31628b0fef9b4e9efdc1209316a
#
_cell.length_a   1.000
_cell.length_b   1.000
_cell.length_c   1.000
_cell.angle_alpha   90.00
_cell.angle_beta   90.00
_cell.angle_gamma   90.00
#
_symmetry.space_group_name_H-M   'P 1'
#
loop_
_entity.id
_entity.type
_entity.pdbx_description
1 polymer ?
#
loop_
_entity_poly.entity_id
_entity_poly.type
_entity_poly.pdbx_seq_one_letter_code
_entity_poly.pdbx_strand_id
1 'polypeptide(L)'
;MKPALLHPARALPSTGHIGRAATLALYDELSLTPKPGLVTLVDRGSHDDMDAHSFMRSLFALRSYFPKMAQAGSQGASFPVLERLGIEAEQRMLAATGGINTHRGAVFMLGLLCAAGGAVLAEQACIPGAAWLREALCRHWGEALQQRSLRASAPVSYTHLTLPTICSV
;
A
#
# COMPACT_ATOMS: atom_id res chain seq x y z
N MET A 1 -1.34 -49.05 -11.85
CA MET A 1 -1.52 -47.60 -12.09
C MET A 1 -1.85 -46.91 -10.77
N LYS A 2 -0.96 -46.07 -10.26
CA LYS A 2 -1.24 -45.25 -9.07
C LYS A 2 -2.10 -44.06 -9.50
N PRO A 3 -3.23 -43.74 -8.82
CA PRO A 3 -3.99 -42.56 -9.11
C PRO A 3 -3.15 -41.32 -8.83
N ALA A 4 -3.07 -40.41 -9.81
CA ALA A 4 -2.46 -39.11 -9.62
C ALA A 4 -3.22 -38.35 -8.53
N LEU A 5 -2.53 -37.99 -7.45
CA LEU A 5 -3.07 -37.10 -6.42
C LEU A 5 -3.35 -35.74 -7.08
N LEU A 6 -4.61 -35.50 -7.37
CA LEU A 6 -5.10 -34.19 -7.76
C LEU A 6 -4.80 -33.23 -6.60
N HIS A 7 -3.81 -32.37 -6.77
CA HIS A 7 -3.59 -31.27 -5.84
C HIS A 7 -4.85 -30.39 -5.90
N PRO A 8 -5.47 -30.07 -4.75
CA PRO A 8 -6.62 -29.18 -4.76
C PRO A 8 -6.21 -27.87 -5.41
N ALA A 9 -6.99 -27.43 -6.40
CA ALA A 9 -6.78 -26.15 -7.05
C ALA A 9 -6.69 -25.05 -5.97
N ARG A 10 -5.55 -24.39 -5.88
CA ARG A 10 -5.32 -23.35 -4.88
C ARG A 10 -6.33 -22.24 -5.12
N ALA A 11 -7.25 -22.05 -4.18
CA ALA A 11 -8.26 -21.01 -4.27
C ALA A 11 -7.57 -19.65 -4.51
N LEU A 12 -8.12 -18.85 -5.43
CA LEU A 12 -7.61 -17.51 -5.72
C LEU A 12 -7.69 -16.63 -4.47
N PRO A 13 -6.71 -15.75 -4.23
CA PRO A 13 -6.78 -14.82 -3.13
C PRO A 13 -7.97 -13.88 -3.31
N SER A 14 -8.59 -13.45 -2.21
CA SER A 14 -9.59 -12.39 -2.21
C SER A 14 -8.92 -11.01 -2.02
N THR A 15 -9.67 -9.92 -2.25
CA THR A 15 -9.24 -8.56 -1.92
C THR A 15 -8.83 -8.42 -0.43
N GLY A 16 -9.50 -9.18 0.45
CA GLY A 16 -9.11 -9.27 1.87
C GLY A 16 -7.74 -9.90 2.10
N HIS A 17 -7.31 -10.86 1.28
CA HIS A 17 -5.97 -11.44 1.37
C HIS A 17 -4.90 -10.42 0.95
N ILE A 18 -5.15 -9.63 -0.11
CA ILE A 18 -4.25 -8.54 -0.53
C ILE A 18 -4.08 -7.54 0.61
N GLY A 19 -5.18 -7.11 1.22
CA GLY A 19 -5.13 -6.15 2.32
C GLY A 19 -4.39 -6.68 3.56
N ARG A 20 -4.57 -7.96 3.89
CA ARG A 20 -3.81 -8.60 4.99
C ARG A 20 -2.32 -8.69 4.67
N ALA A 21 -1.97 -9.04 3.43
CA ALA A 21 -0.57 -9.08 3.00
C ALA A 21 0.11 -7.70 3.13
N ALA A 22 -0.57 -6.62 2.74
CA ALA A 22 -0.07 -5.26 2.91
C ALA A 22 0.12 -4.89 4.40
N THR A 23 -0.85 -5.25 5.26
CA THR A 23 -0.74 -5.00 6.70
C THR A 23 0.42 -5.78 7.30
N LEU A 24 0.59 -7.05 6.90
CA LEU A 24 1.70 -7.89 7.36
C LEU A 24 3.04 -7.34 6.88
N ALA A 25 3.14 -6.87 5.64
CA ALA A 25 4.37 -6.26 5.12
C ALA A 25 4.82 -5.04 5.93
N LEU A 26 3.90 -4.21 6.43
CA LEU A 26 4.22 -3.11 7.35
C LEU A 26 4.74 -3.62 8.69
N TYR A 27 4.16 -4.68 9.21
CA TYR A 27 4.64 -5.31 10.44
C TYR A 27 6.02 -5.93 10.27
N ASP A 28 6.21 -6.66 9.18
CA ASP A 28 7.49 -7.29 8.85
C ASP A 28 8.59 -6.24 8.67
N GLU A 29 8.28 -5.11 8.00
CA GLU A 29 9.19 -3.97 7.85
C GLU A 29 9.59 -3.40 9.22
N LEU A 30 8.64 -3.17 10.13
CA LEU A 30 8.92 -2.69 11.49
C LEU A 30 9.77 -3.70 12.27
N SER A 31 9.60 -4.99 12.03
CA SER A 31 10.27 -6.08 12.75
C SER A 31 11.71 -6.32 12.27
N LEU A 32 12.07 -5.83 11.09
CA LEU A 32 13.43 -5.97 10.56
C LEU A 32 14.43 -5.24 11.45
N THR A 33 15.53 -5.92 11.79
CA THR A 33 16.64 -5.34 12.55
C THR A 33 17.95 -6.02 12.14
N PRO A 34 19.09 -5.28 12.07
CA PRO A 34 19.22 -3.84 12.32
C PRO A 34 18.74 -2.98 11.14
N LYS A 35 18.14 -1.81 11.44
CA LYS A 35 17.82 -0.75 10.47
C LYS A 35 18.41 0.57 10.97
N PRO A 36 19.65 0.92 10.60
CA PRO A 36 20.28 2.14 11.09
C PRO A 36 19.43 3.38 10.81
N GLY A 37 19.15 4.17 11.86
CA GLY A 37 18.38 5.42 11.75
C GLY A 37 16.86 5.28 11.61
N LEU A 38 16.33 4.06 11.48
CA LEU A 38 14.89 3.81 11.35
C LEU A 38 14.32 3.14 12.61
N VAL A 39 13.04 3.34 12.83
CA VAL A 39 12.32 2.70 13.95
C VAL A 39 12.21 1.19 13.71
N THR A 40 12.49 0.43 14.76
CA THR A 40 12.30 -1.02 14.84
C THR A 40 11.53 -1.37 16.11
N LEU A 41 11.24 -2.65 16.35
CA LEU A 41 10.61 -3.08 17.61
C LEU A 41 11.48 -2.84 18.85
N VAL A 42 12.81 -2.67 18.69
CA VAL A 42 13.79 -2.56 19.78
C VAL A 42 14.55 -1.24 19.79
N ASP A 43 14.43 -0.43 18.73
CA ASP A 43 15.19 0.81 18.57
C ASP A 43 14.31 1.89 17.91
N ARG A 44 14.45 3.13 18.38
CA ARG A 44 13.79 4.33 17.82
C ARG A 44 14.50 4.88 16.59
N GLY A 45 15.71 4.41 16.30
CA GLY A 45 16.56 5.00 15.27
C GLY A 45 16.91 6.46 15.59
N SER A 46 16.84 7.32 14.60
CA SER A 46 17.13 8.77 14.72
C SER A 46 15.89 9.62 15.05
N HIS A 47 14.82 9.01 15.57
CA HIS A 47 13.54 9.67 15.81
C HIS A 47 13.30 9.91 17.30
N ASP A 48 12.97 11.17 17.66
CA ASP A 48 12.57 11.54 19.01
C ASP A 48 11.04 11.50 19.23
N ASP A 49 10.28 11.60 18.13
CA ASP A 49 8.82 11.77 18.11
C ASP A 49 8.05 10.46 17.85
N MET A 50 8.73 9.39 17.44
CA MET A 50 8.08 8.12 17.11
C MET A 50 8.89 6.89 17.58
N ASP A 51 8.16 5.81 17.86
CA ASP A 51 8.68 4.56 18.36
C ASP A 51 7.87 3.36 17.82
N ALA A 52 8.24 2.15 18.21
CA ALA A 52 7.53 0.93 17.84
C ALA A 52 6.03 0.98 18.21
N HIS A 53 5.69 1.61 19.34
CA HIS A 53 4.30 1.69 19.80
C HIS A 53 3.47 2.61 18.88
N SER A 54 3.99 3.77 18.47
CA SER A 54 3.33 4.66 17.51
C SER A 54 3.16 3.99 16.14
N PHE A 55 4.16 3.22 15.67
CA PHE A 55 4.05 2.44 14.44
C PHE A 55 2.99 1.34 14.54
N MET A 56 2.91 0.61 15.66
CA MET A 56 1.88 -0.41 15.87
C MET A 56 0.47 0.20 15.92
N ARG A 57 0.26 1.33 16.60
CA ARG A 57 -1.02 2.05 16.61
C ARG A 57 -1.44 2.47 15.19
N SER A 58 -0.50 2.99 14.43
CA SER A 58 -0.70 3.35 13.03
C SER A 58 -1.10 2.14 12.17
N LEU A 59 -0.38 1.02 12.29
CA LEU A 59 -0.67 -0.22 11.58
C LEU A 59 -2.09 -0.72 11.87
N PHE A 60 -2.50 -0.74 13.13
CA PHE A 60 -3.87 -1.11 13.52
C PHE A 60 -4.93 -0.15 12.96
N ALA A 61 -4.65 1.14 12.89
CA ALA A 61 -5.54 2.13 12.29
C ALA A 61 -5.70 1.93 10.77
N LEU A 62 -4.66 1.46 10.11
CA LEU A 62 -4.62 1.25 8.66
C LEU A 62 -5.12 -0.13 8.20
N ARG A 63 -5.29 -1.12 9.09
CA ARG A 63 -5.63 -2.50 8.73
C ARG A 63 -6.88 -2.67 7.86
N SER A 64 -7.85 -1.77 7.98
CA SER A 64 -9.09 -1.79 7.19
C SER A 64 -9.00 -1.02 5.87
N TYR A 65 -7.95 -0.22 5.70
CA TYR A 65 -7.74 0.60 4.51
C TYR A 65 -7.32 -0.23 3.30
N PHE A 66 -6.32 -1.07 3.45
CA PHE A 66 -5.76 -1.85 2.35
C PHE A 66 -6.76 -2.81 1.69
N PRO A 67 -7.62 -3.54 2.43
CA PRO A 67 -8.69 -4.32 1.81
C PRO A 67 -9.69 -3.46 1.03
N LYS A 68 -10.01 -2.25 1.53
CA LYS A 68 -10.89 -1.30 0.82
C LYS A 68 -10.26 -0.82 -0.49
N MET A 69 -8.96 -0.55 -0.49
CA MET A 69 -8.23 -0.19 -1.71
C MET A 69 -8.25 -1.34 -2.73
N ALA A 70 -7.98 -2.57 -2.30
CA ALA A 70 -8.06 -3.74 -3.17
C ALA A 70 -9.47 -3.95 -3.72
N GLN A 71 -10.51 -3.75 -2.91
CA GLN A 71 -11.89 -3.82 -3.35
C GLN A 71 -12.23 -2.72 -4.35
N ALA A 72 -11.83 -1.48 -4.09
CA ALA A 72 -12.03 -0.37 -5.02
C ALA A 72 -11.35 -0.64 -6.38
N GLY A 73 -10.13 -1.15 -6.36
CA GLY A 73 -9.41 -1.55 -7.58
C GLY A 73 -10.11 -2.66 -8.35
N SER A 74 -10.62 -3.69 -7.67
CA SER A 74 -11.38 -4.77 -8.32
C SER A 74 -12.70 -4.31 -8.94
N GLN A 75 -13.22 -3.16 -8.51
CA GLN A 75 -14.43 -2.52 -9.04
C GLN A 75 -14.14 -1.47 -10.12
N GLY A 76 -12.87 -1.29 -10.51
CA GLY A 76 -12.49 -0.28 -11.50
C GLY A 76 -12.67 1.16 -11.02
N ALA A 77 -12.50 1.41 -9.71
CA ALA A 77 -12.70 2.75 -9.13
C ALA A 77 -11.77 3.79 -9.76
N SER A 78 -12.26 5.01 -9.94
CA SER A 78 -11.46 6.13 -10.45
C SER A 78 -10.42 6.60 -9.42
N PHE A 79 -9.37 7.28 -9.88
CA PHE A 79 -8.31 7.80 -9.00
C PHE A 79 -8.82 8.70 -7.87
N PRO A 80 -9.78 9.63 -8.07
CA PRO A 80 -10.34 10.42 -6.98
C PRO A 80 -10.97 9.60 -5.84
N VAL A 81 -11.53 8.42 -6.15
CA VAL A 81 -12.06 7.50 -5.13
C VAL A 81 -10.92 6.91 -4.30
N LEU A 82 -9.85 6.47 -4.95
CA LEU A 82 -8.66 5.95 -4.26
C LEU A 82 -7.98 7.03 -3.42
N GLU A 83 -7.88 8.24 -3.94
CA GLU A 83 -7.31 9.38 -3.24
C GLU A 83 -8.10 9.72 -1.97
N ARG A 84 -9.43 9.75 -2.04
CA ARG A 84 -10.29 9.96 -0.86
C ARG A 84 -10.08 8.88 0.21
N LEU A 85 -10.03 7.61 -0.19
CA LEU A 85 -9.75 6.50 0.74
C LEU A 85 -8.37 6.67 1.41
N GLY A 86 -7.37 7.14 0.66
CA GLY A 86 -6.03 7.43 1.17
C GLY A 86 -6.04 8.58 2.19
N ILE A 87 -6.73 9.68 1.89
CA ILE A 87 -6.87 10.83 2.81
C ILE A 87 -7.56 10.41 4.11
N GLU A 88 -8.65 9.64 4.03
CA GLU A 88 -9.33 9.10 5.21
C GLU A 88 -8.45 8.17 6.04
N ALA A 89 -7.61 7.37 5.37
CA ALA A 89 -6.65 6.49 6.04
C ALA A 89 -5.56 7.30 6.75
N GLU A 90 -5.02 8.33 6.11
CA GLU A 90 -4.04 9.23 6.71
C GLU A 90 -4.61 9.94 7.95
N GLN A 91 -5.82 10.45 7.87
CA GLN A 91 -6.50 11.08 9.02
C GLN A 91 -6.64 10.11 10.19
N ARG A 92 -7.04 8.85 9.94
CA ARG A 92 -7.11 7.82 10.99
C ARG A 92 -5.75 7.49 11.57
N MET A 93 -4.72 7.42 10.74
CA MET A 93 -3.34 7.22 11.19
C MET A 93 -2.90 8.35 12.12
N LEU A 94 -3.07 9.60 11.70
CA LEU A 94 -2.70 10.77 12.50
C LEU A 94 -3.47 10.82 13.83
N ALA A 95 -4.78 10.55 13.81
CA ALA A 95 -5.58 10.47 15.02
C ALA A 95 -5.07 9.36 15.98
N ALA A 96 -4.69 8.20 15.44
CA ALA A 96 -4.17 7.09 16.23
C ALA A 96 -2.77 7.35 16.82
N THR A 97 -1.95 8.16 16.17
CA THR A 97 -0.55 8.44 16.54
C THR A 97 -0.36 9.78 17.27
N GLY A 98 -1.44 10.52 17.53
CA GLY A 98 -1.33 11.85 18.15
C GLY A 98 -0.76 12.91 17.19
N GLY A 99 -1.02 12.79 15.90
CA GLY A 99 -0.54 13.70 14.85
C GLY A 99 0.78 13.31 14.21
N ILE A 100 1.41 12.23 14.67
CA ILE A 100 2.72 11.79 14.16
C ILE A 100 2.54 11.03 12.85
N ASN A 101 3.28 11.45 11.82
CA ASN A 101 3.25 10.83 10.51
C ASN A 101 4.19 9.63 10.43
N THR A 102 3.67 8.43 10.68
CA THR A 102 4.45 7.20 10.68
C THR A 102 4.45 6.46 9.33
N HIS A 103 3.33 6.46 8.60
CA HIS A 103 3.12 5.60 7.42
C HIS A 103 2.53 6.31 6.19
N ARG A 104 2.63 7.66 6.07
CA ARG A 104 2.04 8.39 4.92
C ARG A 104 2.52 7.84 3.57
N GLY A 105 3.82 7.60 3.41
CA GLY A 105 4.38 7.00 2.20
C GLY A 105 3.81 5.62 1.92
N ALA A 106 3.71 4.78 2.95
CA ALA A 106 3.13 3.45 2.86
C ALA A 106 1.62 3.48 2.54
N VAL A 107 0.85 4.41 3.12
CA VAL A 107 -0.57 4.61 2.78
C VAL A 107 -0.71 4.83 1.28
N PHE A 108 0.08 5.72 0.70
CA PHE A 108 0.01 6.00 -0.73
C PHE A 108 0.49 4.79 -1.57
N MET A 109 1.70 4.30 -1.35
CA MET A 109 2.32 3.27 -2.19
C MET A 109 1.63 1.91 -2.06
N LEU A 110 1.46 1.41 -0.84
CA LEU A 110 0.80 0.11 -0.63
C LEU A 110 -0.68 0.18 -0.94
N GLY A 111 -1.33 1.33 -0.73
CA GLY A 111 -2.72 1.54 -1.13
C GLY A 111 -2.91 1.36 -2.64
N LEU A 112 -2.07 1.99 -3.46
CA LEU A 112 -2.11 1.83 -4.92
C LEU A 112 -1.77 0.41 -5.35
N LEU A 113 -0.80 -0.25 -4.72
CA LEU A 113 -0.48 -1.66 -5.00
C LEU A 113 -1.65 -2.59 -4.64
N CYS A 114 -2.36 -2.31 -3.55
CA CYS A 114 -3.58 -3.06 -3.19
C CYS A 114 -4.68 -2.86 -4.24
N ALA A 115 -4.89 -1.64 -4.72
CA ALA A 115 -5.87 -1.36 -5.78
C ALA A 115 -5.49 -2.08 -7.08
N ALA A 116 -4.22 -2.02 -7.49
CA ALA A 116 -3.72 -2.74 -8.65
C ALA A 116 -3.90 -4.25 -8.51
N GLY A 117 -3.59 -4.80 -7.33
CA GLY A 117 -3.80 -6.22 -7.03
C GLY A 117 -5.27 -6.63 -7.14
N GLY A 118 -6.18 -5.79 -6.68
CA GLY A 118 -7.63 -5.98 -6.84
C GLY A 118 -8.05 -5.98 -8.31
N ALA A 119 -7.56 -5.03 -9.11
CA ALA A 119 -7.85 -4.96 -10.54
C ALA A 119 -7.34 -6.22 -11.28
N VAL A 120 -6.09 -6.64 -11.02
CA VAL A 120 -5.52 -7.87 -11.61
C VAL A 120 -6.35 -9.10 -11.24
N LEU A 121 -6.76 -9.24 -9.98
CA LEU A 121 -7.61 -10.35 -9.56
C LEU A 121 -8.93 -10.40 -10.32
N ALA A 122 -9.57 -9.24 -10.54
CA ALA A 122 -10.85 -9.16 -11.24
C ALA A 122 -10.70 -9.45 -12.75
N GLU A 123 -9.60 -9.02 -13.37
CA GLU A 123 -9.39 -9.13 -14.81
C GLU A 123 -8.77 -10.47 -15.21
N GLN A 124 -7.81 -10.97 -14.44
CA GLN A 124 -6.95 -12.08 -14.83
C GLN A 124 -7.27 -13.38 -14.08
N ALA A 125 -8.05 -13.31 -12.99
CA ALA A 125 -8.30 -14.44 -12.09
C ALA A 125 -7.01 -15.18 -11.69
N CYS A 126 -5.92 -14.45 -11.45
CA CYS A 126 -4.62 -14.99 -11.07
C CYS A 126 -4.02 -14.27 -9.86
N ILE A 127 -2.96 -14.84 -9.28
CA ILE A 127 -2.20 -14.21 -8.20
C ILE A 127 -1.39 -13.06 -8.80
N PRO A 128 -1.56 -11.80 -8.32
CA PRO A 128 -0.85 -10.65 -8.87
C PRO A 128 0.67 -10.76 -8.68
N GLY A 129 1.42 -10.76 -9.77
CA GLY A 129 2.88 -10.59 -9.78
C GLY A 129 3.28 -9.13 -10.00
N ALA A 130 4.55 -8.79 -9.77
CA ALA A 130 5.05 -7.41 -9.86
C ALA A 130 4.79 -6.75 -11.23
N ALA A 131 4.99 -7.48 -12.32
CA ALA A 131 4.75 -6.98 -13.68
C ALA A 131 3.26 -6.65 -13.91
N TRP A 132 2.36 -7.52 -13.46
CA TRP A 132 0.92 -7.32 -13.55
C TRP A 132 0.43 -6.12 -12.71
N LEU A 133 1.00 -5.94 -11.51
CA LEU A 133 0.69 -4.79 -10.65
C LEU A 133 1.10 -3.48 -11.32
N ARG A 134 2.33 -3.42 -11.88
CA ARG A 134 2.82 -2.24 -12.59
C ARG A 134 1.93 -1.92 -13.80
N GLU A 135 1.63 -2.92 -14.61
CA GLU A 135 0.79 -2.74 -15.80
C GLU A 135 -0.61 -2.24 -15.44
N ALA A 136 -1.25 -2.84 -14.42
CA ALA A 136 -2.56 -2.40 -13.95
C ALA A 136 -2.52 -0.96 -13.43
N LEU A 137 -1.50 -0.57 -12.65
CA LEU A 137 -1.32 0.81 -12.17
C LEU A 137 -1.23 1.80 -13.34
N CYS A 138 -0.39 1.51 -14.33
CA CYS A 138 -0.20 2.40 -15.48
C CYS A 138 -1.47 2.49 -16.32
N ARG A 139 -2.15 1.38 -16.57
CA ARG A 139 -3.35 1.33 -17.40
C ARG A 139 -4.54 2.04 -16.77
N HIS A 140 -4.79 1.82 -15.47
CA HIS A 140 -5.98 2.37 -14.82
C HIS A 140 -5.80 3.78 -14.29
N TRP A 141 -4.59 4.11 -13.80
CA TRP A 141 -4.37 5.37 -13.06
C TRP A 141 -3.10 6.13 -13.47
N GLY A 142 -2.36 5.67 -14.51
CA GLY A 142 -1.08 6.25 -14.92
C GLY A 142 -1.18 7.73 -15.26
N GLU A 143 -2.19 8.14 -16.03
CA GLU A 143 -2.41 9.54 -16.40
C GLU A 143 -2.68 10.41 -15.16
N ALA A 144 -3.56 9.97 -14.27
CA ALA A 144 -3.89 10.70 -13.04
C ALA A 144 -2.66 10.84 -12.11
N LEU A 145 -1.83 9.79 -12.03
CA LEU A 145 -0.58 9.81 -11.27
C LEU A 145 0.44 10.78 -11.86
N GLN A 146 0.57 10.83 -13.18
CA GLN A 146 1.43 11.82 -13.86
C GLN A 146 0.95 13.25 -13.61
N GLN A 147 -0.35 13.52 -13.76
CA GLN A 147 -0.91 14.85 -13.51
C GLN A 147 -0.70 15.28 -12.05
N ARG A 148 -0.84 14.36 -11.09
CA ARG A 148 -0.55 14.64 -9.68
C ARG A 148 0.92 14.97 -9.47
N SER A 149 1.84 14.24 -10.09
CA SER A 149 3.29 14.51 -10.01
C SER A 149 3.63 15.89 -10.56
N LEU A 150 3.07 16.29 -11.70
CA LEU A 150 3.28 17.62 -12.28
C LEU A 150 2.76 18.74 -11.38
N ARG A 151 1.61 18.55 -10.72
CA ARG A 151 1.07 19.52 -9.76
C ARG A 151 1.93 19.64 -8.50
N ALA A 152 2.50 18.53 -8.02
CA ALA A 152 3.40 18.52 -6.87
C ALA A 152 4.77 19.15 -7.18
N SER A 153 5.18 19.19 -8.44
CA SER A 153 6.42 19.80 -8.92
C SER A 153 6.32 21.31 -9.19
N ALA A 154 5.11 21.89 -9.14
CA ALA A 154 4.95 23.34 -9.13
C ALA A 154 5.51 23.91 -7.81
N PRO A 155 6.24 25.05 -7.83
CA PRO A 155 6.99 25.52 -6.67
C PRO A 155 6.08 26.02 -5.55
N VAL A 156 5.62 25.11 -4.71
CA VAL A 156 5.07 25.41 -3.39
C VAL A 156 5.60 24.36 -2.43
N SER A 157 6.57 24.80 -1.67
CA SER A 157 7.01 24.36 -0.34
C SER A 157 6.40 23.04 0.20
N TYR A 158 7.33 22.09 0.50
CA TYR A 158 7.13 20.91 1.36
C TYR A 158 6.30 19.75 0.82
N THR A 159 6.92 18.84 0.13
CA THR A 159 7.06 17.41 0.49
C THR A 159 7.81 16.68 -0.62
N HIS A 160 9.01 16.21 -0.32
CA HIS A 160 9.73 15.25 -1.14
C HIS A 160 9.02 13.88 -1.11
N LEU A 161 7.99 13.73 -1.92
CA LEU A 161 7.56 12.44 -2.41
C LEU A 161 7.95 12.40 -3.88
N THR A 162 9.22 12.09 -4.13
CA THR A 162 9.63 11.59 -5.45
C THR A 162 8.88 10.29 -5.66
N LEU A 163 7.83 10.33 -6.48
CA LEU A 163 7.25 9.11 -7.04
C LEU A 163 8.39 8.39 -7.75
N PRO A 164 8.73 7.15 -7.39
CA PRO A 164 9.58 6.35 -8.24
C PRO A 164 8.92 6.31 -9.61
N THR A 165 9.72 6.40 -10.66
CA THR A 165 9.32 6.40 -12.07
C THR A 165 8.67 5.05 -12.42
N ILE A 166 7.47 4.79 -11.90
CA ILE A 166 6.78 3.51 -12.05
C ILE A 166 6.27 3.33 -13.47
N CYS A 167 6.00 4.44 -14.17
CA CYS A 167 5.41 4.46 -15.50
C CYS A 167 6.28 5.10 -16.58
N SER A 168 7.57 5.39 -16.33
CA SER A 168 8.50 5.83 -17.39
C SER A 168 9.05 4.60 -18.11
N VAL A 169 8.85 4.57 -19.42
CA VAL A 169 9.45 3.60 -20.36
C VAL A 169 10.88 4.00 -20.66
#